data_1c8de700a93a4ae01240253e95519f1c
#
_entry.id   1c8de700a93a4ae01240253e95519f1c
#
_cell.length_a   1.000
_cell.length_b   1.000
_cell.length_c   1.000
_cell.angle_alpha   90.00
_cell.angle_beta   90.00
_cell.angle_gamma   90.00
#
_symmetry.space_group_name_H-M   'P 1'
#
loop_
_entity.id
_entity.type
_entity.pdbx_description
1 polymer ?
#
loop_
_entity_poly.entity_id
_entity_poly.type
_entity_poly.pdbx_seq_one_letter_code
_entity_poly.pdbx_strand_id
1 'polypeptide(L)'
;SSAASDVYKRQSYHTPDGEVPALNHVSLTLRPGTVTALVGPSGSGKSTLATMLARFRDPDFGTVRIGGVDLRELPSTDLYRLVSFVLQDPYLQRQSIRDVITLARPDATEQQVRDAARTARILDDIDALPAGFDTVLGEDTNLSGGQKQRLSIARAVLADAPILVLDEATAATDPDCEAEIQQALAALARGRTVLVIGHHAESVIGADVICVMENGSIAACGTAEQLAEQPYWVRLSAGRIMEGVTR
;
A
#
# COMPACT_ATOMS: atom_id res chain seq x y z
N SER A 1 10.11 -4.29 19.73
CA SER A 1 11.37 -3.77 19.20
C SER A 1 11.16 -3.16 17.82
N SER A 2 11.67 -1.98 17.65
CA SER A 2 11.42 -0.94 16.71
C SER A 2 11.68 -1.30 15.25
N ALA A 3 10.66 -1.27 14.40
CA ALA A 3 10.84 -1.14 12.97
C ALA A 3 10.83 0.37 12.61
N ALA A 4 11.99 1.01 12.62
CA ALA A 4 12.15 2.31 12.02
C ALA A 4 12.80 2.09 10.64
N SER A 5 12.19 2.56 9.57
CA SER A 5 12.85 2.58 8.27
C SER A 5 13.27 4.01 7.96
N ASP A 6 14.58 4.27 8.05
CA ASP A 6 15.15 5.50 7.53
C ASP A 6 15.42 5.32 6.03
N VAL A 7 14.78 6.13 5.21
CA VAL A 7 14.89 6.08 3.76
C VAL A 7 15.58 7.34 3.26
N TYR A 8 16.85 7.22 2.90
CA TYR A 8 17.58 8.28 2.19
C TYR A 8 17.73 7.84 0.73
N LYS A 9 17.12 8.55 -0.25
CA LYS A 9 17.11 8.04 -1.63
C LYS A 9 17.20 9.09 -2.70
N ARG A 10 17.92 8.70 -3.75
CA ARG A 10 17.86 9.30 -5.08
C ARG A 10 17.56 8.19 -6.09
N GLN A 11 16.62 8.40 -6.98
CA GLN A 11 16.26 7.48 -8.05
C GLN A 11 16.07 8.23 -9.35
N SER A 12 16.64 7.73 -10.43
CA SER A 12 16.46 8.26 -11.77
C SER A 12 15.84 7.22 -12.70
N TYR A 13 15.03 7.67 -13.64
CA TYR A 13 14.53 6.86 -14.76
C TYR A 13 15.24 7.28 -16.04
N HIS A 14 15.69 6.32 -16.82
CA HIS A 14 16.19 6.55 -18.16
C HIS A 14 14.99 6.64 -19.12
N THR A 15 14.83 7.79 -19.77
CA THR A 15 13.87 8.01 -20.85
C THR A 15 14.64 8.30 -22.14
N PRO A 16 13.98 8.21 -23.32
CA PRO A 16 14.61 8.60 -24.59
C PRO A 16 15.17 10.03 -24.60
N ASP A 17 14.61 10.91 -23.77
CA ASP A 17 14.99 12.33 -23.65
C ASP A 17 16.02 12.60 -22.53
N GLY A 18 16.52 11.55 -21.83
CA GLY A 18 17.52 11.65 -20.77
C GLY A 18 17.11 11.01 -19.44
N GLU A 19 17.92 11.24 -18.40
CA GLU A 19 17.62 10.79 -17.03
C GLU A 19 16.63 11.73 -16.35
N VAL A 20 15.49 11.19 -15.92
CA VAL A 20 14.51 11.91 -15.11
C VAL A 20 14.60 11.41 -13.68
N PRO A 21 15.01 12.24 -12.70
CA PRO A 21 15.04 11.85 -11.30
C PRO A 21 13.62 11.69 -10.77
N ALA A 22 13.24 10.45 -10.39
CA ALA A 22 11.95 10.17 -9.79
C ALA A 22 11.93 10.46 -8.28
N LEU A 23 13.09 10.29 -7.61
CA LEU A 23 13.29 10.64 -6.20
C LEU A 23 14.58 11.45 -6.07
N ASN A 24 14.49 12.53 -5.31
CA ASN A 24 15.59 13.44 -5.08
C ASN A 24 15.76 13.73 -3.58
N HIS A 25 16.79 13.12 -2.96
CA HIS A 25 17.10 13.31 -1.53
C HIS A 25 15.90 13.05 -0.58
N VAL A 26 15.12 11.99 -0.84
CA VAL A 26 14.00 11.63 0.03
C VAL A 26 14.53 10.99 1.31
N SER A 27 14.16 11.56 2.46
CA SER A 27 14.34 10.96 3.79
C SER A 27 12.97 10.81 4.44
N LEU A 28 12.60 9.57 4.77
CA LEU A 28 11.32 9.27 5.41
C LEU A 28 11.54 8.18 6.47
N THR A 29 11.01 8.42 7.67
CA THR A 29 11.02 7.45 8.76
C THR A 29 9.60 7.05 9.12
N LEU A 30 9.30 5.76 9.03
CA LEU A 30 8.05 5.20 9.51
C LEU A 30 8.23 4.77 10.97
N ARG A 31 7.46 5.39 11.87
CA ARG A 31 7.51 5.03 13.30
C ARG A 31 6.72 3.75 13.55
N PRO A 32 7.22 2.85 14.40
CA PRO A 32 6.52 1.62 14.73
C PRO A 32 5.10 1.86 15.26
N GLY A 33 4.13 1.10 14.74
CA GLY A 33 2.75 1.15 15.21
C GLY A 33 2.00 2.43 14.83
N THR A 34 2.54 3.26 13.92
CA THR A 34 1.89 4.49 13.43
C THR A 34 1.46 4.37 11.98
N VAL A 35 0.50 5.19 11.61
CA VAL A 35 0.04 5.37 10.23
C VAL A 35 0.70 6.63 9.67
N THR A 36 1.53 6.47 8.65
CA THR A 36 2.11 7.57 7.89
C THR A 36 1.43 7.66 6.53
N ALA A 37 0.88 8.82 6.21
CA ALA A 37 0.32 9.09 4.89
C ALA A 37 1.34 9.79 4.00
N LEU A 38 1.48 9.32 2.76
CA LEU A 38 2.29 9.95 1.72
C LEU A 38 1.36 10.51 0.64
N VAL A 39 1.26 11.83 0.57
CA VAL A 39 0.40 12.52 -0.37
C VAL A 39 1.22 13.37 -1.35
N GLY A 40 0.67 13.67 -2.50
CA GLY A 40 1.34 14.48 -3.51
C GLY A 40 0.68 14.34 -4.88
N PRO A 41 0.98 15.23 -5.83
CA PRO A 41 0.44 15.15 -7.18
C PRO A 41 0.89 13.87 -7.89
N SER A 42 0.18 13.51 -8.97
CA SER A 42 0.62 12.40 -9.84
C SER A 42 2.04 12.66 -10.34
N GLY A 43 2.86 11.63 -10.41
CA GLY A 43 4.26 11.75 -10.82
C GLY A 43 5.22 12.32 -9.75
N SER A 44 4.76 12.63 -8.54
CA SER A 44 5.66 13.15 -7.47
C SER A 44 6.63 12.11 -6.89
N GLY A 45 6.53 10.82 -7.27
CA GLY A 45 7.44 9.76 -6.85
C GLY A 45 6.92 8.82 -5.75
N LYS A 46 5.66 8.96 -5.31
CA LYS A 46 5.06 8.15 -4.22
C LYS A 46 5.14 6.64 -4.49
N SER A 47 4.62 6.18 -5.63
CA SER A 47 4.65 4.76 -5.98
C SER A 47 6.08 4.25 -6.22
N THR A 48 6.99 5.11 -6.70
CA THR A 48 8.42 4.79 -6.78
C THR A 48 9.00 4.51 -5.39
N LEU A 49 8.65 5.32 -4.38
CA LEU A 49 9.08 5.11 -3.00
C LEU A 49 8.50 3.80 -2.43
N ALA A 50 7.23 3.50 -2.71
CA ALA A 50 6.58 2.24 -2.29
C ALA A 50 7.28 1.01 -2.92
N THR A 51 7.61 1.06 -4.22
CA THR A 51 8.27 -0.05 -4.90
C THR A 51 9.67 -0.36 -4.34
N MET A 52 10.33 0.62 -3.73
CA MET A 52 11.61 0.39 -3.03
C MET A 52 11.41 -0.31 -1.68
N LEU A 53 10.33 -0.02 -0.96
CA LEU A 53 9.99 -0.76 0.26
C LEU A 53 9.67 -2.23 -0.05
N ALA A 54 9.09 -2.50 -1.23
CA ALA A 54 8.87 -3.84 -1.74
C ALA A 54 10.14 -4.51 -2.27
N ARG A 55 11.24 -3.76 -2.39
CA ARG A 55 12.46 -4.17 -3.06
C ARG A 55 12.23 -4.68 -4.50
N PHE A 56 11.20 -4.14 -5.19
CA PHE A 56 11.06 -4.35 -6.64
C PHE A 56 12.15 -3.62 -7.41
N ARG A 57 12.78 -2.62 -6.77
CA ARG A 57 13.92 -1.89 -7.26
C ARG A 57 14.77 -1.41 -6.07
N ASP A 58 16.06 -1.58 -6.15
CA ASP A 58 17.01 -0.97 -5.21
C ASP A 58 17.23 0.51 -5.58
N PRO A 59 17.49 1.41 -4.60
CA PRO A 59 17.79 2.80 -4.88
C PRO A 59 19.16 2.94 -5.57
N ASP A 60 19.29 3.88 -6.52
CA ASP A 60 20.56 4.19 -7.16
C ASP A 60 21.59 4.71 -6.14
N PHE A 61 21.10 5.51 -5.16
CA PHE A 61 21.90 6.01 -4.04
C PHE A 61 21.11 5.94 -2.74
N GLY A 62 21.83 5.71 -1.63
CA GLY A 62 21.24 5.62 -0.31
C GLY A 62 20.80 4.20 0.07
N THR A 63 20.01 4.09 1.11
CA THR A 63 19.61 2.80 1.71
C THR A 63 18.15 2.81 2.14
N VAL A 64 17.46 1.67 2.02
CA VAL A 64 16.21 1.38 2.72
C VAL A 64 16.52 0.43 3.83
N ARG A 65 16.04 0.72 5.04
CA ARG A 65 16.30 -0.12 6.22
C ARG A 65 15.01 -0.48 6.94
N ILE A 66 14.96 -1.70 7.45
CA ILE A 66 13.93 -2.15 8.38
C ILE A 66 14.64 -2.60 9.66
N GLY A 67 14.30 -2.01 10.81
CA GLY A 67 14.96 -2.32 12.08
C GLY A 67 16.46 -2.06 12.08
N GLY A 68 16.94 -1.10 11.28
CA GLY A 68 18.36 -0.78 11.11
C GLY A 68 19.11 -1.63 10.08
N VAL A 69 18.50 -2.72 9.55
CA VAL A 69 19.10 -3.61 8.55
C VAL A 69 18.75 -3.11 7.14
N ASP A 70 19.73 -3.02 6.27
CA ASP A 70 19.53 -2.66 4.85
C ASP A 70 18.71 -3.75 4.15
N LEU A 71 17.71 -3.37 3.35
CA LEU A 71 16.86 -4.34 2.64
C LEU A 71 17.66 -5.23 1.68
N ARG A 72 18.81 -4.75 1.19
CA ARG A 72 19.70 -5.53 0.31
C ARG A 72 20.36 -6.70 1.02
N GLU A 73 20.47 -6.64 2.35
CA GLU A 73 21.04 -7.69 3.19
C GLU A 73 20.00 -8.75 3.61
N LEU A 74 18.69 -8.43 3.43
CA LEU A 74 17.62 -9.35 3.79
C LEU A 74 17.32 -10.32 2.64
N PRO A 75 17.17 -11.63 2.91
CA PRO A 75 16.57 -12.57 1.98
C PRO A 75 15.15 -12.11 1.60
N SER A 76 14.74 -12.28 0.35
CA SER A 76 13.39 -11.87 -0.11
C SER A 76 12.28 -12.53 0.69
N THR A 77 12.47 -13.79 1.11
CA THR A 77 11.51 -14.52 1.95
C THR A 77 11.28 -13.84 3.31
N ASP A 78 12.34 -13.28 3.91
CA ASP A 78 12.24 -12.60 5.19
C ASP A 78 11.65 -11.21 5.02
N LEU A 79 11.99 -10.51 3.92
CA LEU A 79 11.39 -9.23 3.60
C LEU A 79 9.86 -9.33 3.48
N TYR A 80 9.33 -10.31 2.74
CA TYR A 80 7.89 -10.46 2.56
C TYR A 80 7.14 -10.98 3.79
N ARG A 81 7.86 -11.47 4.81
CA ARG A 81 7.31 -11.69 6.16
C ARG A 81 7.21 -10.39 6.97
N LEU A 82 8.02 -9.38 6.63
CA LEU A 82 8.06 -8.10 7.33
C LEU A 82 7.16 -7.05 6.69
N VAL A 83 6.96 -7.10 5.39
CA VAL A 83 6.22 -6.07 4.64
C VAL A 83 5.15 -6.71 3.78
N SER A 84 3.92 -6.27 3.95
CA SER A 84 2.78 -6.64 3.09
C SER A 84 2.29 -5.44 2.29
N PHE A 85 1.73 -5.71 1.10
CA PHE A 85 1.27 -4.69 0.16
C PHE A 85 -0.17 -4.92 -0.23
N VAL A 86 -0.96 -3.84 -0.25
CA VAL A 86 -2.26 -3.76 -0.90
C VAL A 86 -2.18 -2.66 -1.95
N LEU A 87 -2.18 -3.05 -3.21
CA LEU A 87 -2.02 -2.14 -4.36
C LEU A 87 -3.38 -1.71 -4.91
N GLN A 88 -3.42 -0.62 -5.65
CA GLN A 88 -4.61 -0.08 -6.32
C GLN A 88 -5.24 -1.12 -7.27
N ASP A 89 -4.42 -1.71 -8.13
CA ASP A 89 -4.80 -2.78 -9.05
C ASP A 89 -4.15 -4.09 -8.60
N PRO A 90 -4.83 -4.93 -7.80
CA PRO A 90 -4.26 -6.18 -7.36
C PRO A 90 -4.11 -7.15 -8.54
N TYR A 91 -2.87 -7.48 -8.86
CA TYR A 91 -2.60 -8.56 -9.80
C TYR A 91 -2.89 -9.90 -9.13
N LEU A 92 -3.94 -10.56 -9.57
CA LEU A 92 -4.32 -11.90 -9.11
C LEU A 92 -4.00 -12.89 -10.22
N GLN A 93 -3.15 -13.86 -9.91
CA GLN A 93 -2.81 -14.93 -10.84
C GLN A 93 -4.00 -15.85 -11.07
N ARG A 94 -3.96 -16.62 -12.15
CA ARG A 94 -4.93 -17.66 -12.49
C ARG A 94 -4.72 -18.88 -11.58
N GLN A 95 -5.24 -18.83 -10.39
CA GLN A 95 -5.10 -19.80 -9.30
C GLN A 95 -6.41 -19.89 -8.54
N SER A 96 -6.55 -20.90 -7.66
CA SER A 96 -7.69 -20.95 -6.75
C SER A 96 -7.70 -19.75 -5.80
N ILE A 97 -8.88 -19.35 -5.34
CA ILE A 97 -9.01 -18.29 -4.33
C ILE A 97 -8.20 -18.64 -3.09
N ARG A 98 -8.17 -19.91 -2.69
CA ARG A 98 -7.35 -20.42 -1.60
C ARG A 98 -5.88 -20.12 -1.82
N ASP A 99 -5.32 -20.50 -2.97
CA ASP A 99 -3.89 -20.29 -3.28
C ASP A 99 -3.52 -18.82 -3.31
N VAL A 100 -4.40 -17.96 -3.82
CA VAL A 100 -4.20 -16.50 -3.79
C VAL A 100 -4.10 -15.97 -2.36
N ILE A 101 -4.97 -16.41 -1.44
CA ILE A 101 -4.96 -15.97 -0.05
C ILE A 101 -3.73 -16.52 0.67
N THR A 102 -3.39 -17.80 0.47
CA THR A 102 -2.32 -18.49 1.18
C THR A 102 -0.92 -18.24 0.59
N LEU A 103 -0.79 -17.44 -0.47
CA LEU A 103 0.47 -17.21 -1.20
C LEU A 103 1.65 -16.85 -0.27
N ALA A 104 1.42 -16.03 0.75
CA ALA A 104 2.46 -15.62 1.71
C ALA A 104 2.58 -16.57 2.90
N ARG A 105 1.62 -17.48 3.09
CA ARG A 105 1.54 -18.43 4.22
C ARG A 105 0.90 -19.74 3.79
N PRO A 106 1.62 -20.57 3.02
CA PRO A 106 1.08 -21.80 2.43
C PRO A 106 0.65 -22.86 3.47
N ASP A 107 1.16 -22.78 4.68
CA ASP A 107 0.88 -23.66 5.82
C ASP A 107 -0.32 -23.22 6.66
N ALA A 108 -1.05 -22.18 6.24
CA ALA A 108 -2.21 -21.69 6.97
C ALA A 108 -3.33 -22.74 7.01
N THR A 109 -3.94 -22.85 8.19
CA THR A 109 -5.10 -23.74 8.37
C THR A 109 -6.34 -23.19 7.67
N GLU A 110 -7.31 -24.05 7.35
CA GLU A 110 -8.60 -23.66 6.77
C GLU A 110 -9.27 -22.53 7.60
N GLN A 111 -9.24 -22.66 8.92
CA GLN A 111 -9.81 -21.65 9.81
C GLN A 111 -9.13 -20.30 9.66
N GLN A 112 -7.81 -20.26 9.56
CA GLN A 112 -7.05 -19.01 9.36
C GLN A 112 -7.38 -18.36 8.02
N VAL A 113 -7.53 -19.15 6.96
CA VAL A 113 -7.93 -18.67 5.63
C VAL A 113 -9.34 -18.07 5.68
N ARG A 114 -10.30 -18.74 6.31
CA ARG A 114 -11.68 -18.25 6.47
C ARG A 114 -11.73 -16.98 7.32
N ASP A 115 -10.95 -16.92 8.40
CA ASP A 115 -10.89 -15.74 9.28
C ASP A 115 -10.26 -14.53 8.56
N ALA A 116 -9.26 -14.76 7.72
CA ALA A 116 -8.69 -13.73 6.86
C ALA A 116 -9.71 -13.21 5.83
N ALA A 117 -10.44 -14.11 5.18
CA ALA A 117 -11.50 -13.75 4.24
C ALA A 117 -12.66 -13.00 4.93
N ARG A 118 -13.02 -13.38 6.16
CA ARG A 118 -14.03 -12.67 6.97
C ARG A 118 -13.58 -11.27 7.32
N THR A 119 -12.32 -11.11 7.77
CA THR A 119 -11.73 -9.81 8.11
C THR A 119 -11.70 -8.89 6.90
N ALA A 120 -11.41 -9.43 5.73
CA ALA A 120 -11.41 -8.71 4.46
C ALA A 120 -12.81 -8.52 3.84
N ARG A 121 -13.87 -8.96 4.50
CA ARG A 121 -15.27 -8.85 4.04
C ARG A 121 -15.53 -9.50 2.66
N ILE A 122 -14.84 -10.60 2.35
CA ILE A 122 -14.99 -11.33 1.08
C ILE A 122 -15.53 -12.76 1.31
N LEU A 123 -15.69 -13.20 2.57
CA LEU A 123 -16.06 -14.57 2.88
C LEU A 123 -17.42 -14.98 2.28
N ASP A 124 -18.43 -14.11 2.41
CA ASP A 124 -19.78 -14.38 1.92
C ASP A 124 -19.80 -14.47 0.38
N ASP A 125 -19.02 -13.61 -0.30
CA ASP A 125 -18.87 -13.70 -1.75
C ASP A 125 -18.23 -15.04 -2.16
N ILE A 126 -17.22 -15.51 -1.42
CA ILE A 126 -16.53 -16.78 -1.69
C ILE A 126 -17.47 -17.96 -1.45
N ASP A 127 -18.18 -17.96 -0.32
CA ASP A 127 -19.12 -19.03 0.05
C ASP A 127 -20.32 -19.11 -0.90
N ALA A 128 -20.67 -18.03 -1.61
CA ALA A 128 -21.69 -18.01 -2.66
C ALA A 128 -21.24 -18.64 -4.00
N LEU A 129 -19.93 -18.84 -4.21
CA LEU A 129 -19.41 -19.48 -5.41
C LEU A 129 -19.61 -21.00 -5.36
N PRO A 130 -19.91 -21.67 -6.50
CA PRO A 130 -20.17 -23.11 -6.53
C PRO A 130 -19.02 -23.97 -5.98
N ALA A 131 -17.76 -23.55 -6.22
CA ALA A 131 -16.55 -24.23 -5.73
C ALA A 131 -15.93 -23.53 -4.50
N GLY A 132 -16.54 -22.47 -3.96
CA GLY A 132 -16.05 -21.73 -2.80
C GLY A 132 -14.58 -21.30 -2.96
N PHE A 133 -13.74 -21.63 -1.98
CA PHE A 133 -12.31 -21.32 -2.00
C PHE A 133 -11.52 -22.03 -3.11
N ASP A 134 -12.04 -23.10 -3.68
CA ASP A 134 -11.37 -23.86 -4.75
C ASP A 134 -11.73 -23.32 -6.15
N THR A 135 -12.54 -22.27 -6.23
CA THR A 135 -12.86 -21.56 -7.47
C THR A 135 -11.58 -20.96 -8.09
N VAL A 136 -11.33 -21.25 -9.38
CA VAL A 136 -10.18 -20.76 -10.12
C VAL A 136 -10.48 -19.42 -10.77
N LEU A 137 -9.67 -18.42 -10.46
CA LEU A 137 -9.81 -17.06 -10.99
C LEU A 137 -9.51 -17.01 -12.49
N GLY A 138 -10.39 -16.33 -13.25
CA GLY A 138 -10.24 -16.18 -14.69
C GLY A 138 -10.67 -17.40 -15.52
N GLU A 139 -11.08 -18.51 -14.88
CA GLU A 139 -11.70 -19.68 -15.50
C GLU A 139 -13.15 -19.81 -15.05
N ASP A 140 -13.33 -20.03 -13.75
CA ASP A 140 -14.65 -20.32 -13.17
C ASP A 140 -15.41 -19.04 -12.82
N THR A 141 -14.69 -17.93 -12.59
CA THR A 141 -15.32 -16.67 -12.20
C THR A 141 -14.46 -15.46 -12.56
N ASN A 142 -15.14 -14.33 -12.81
CA ASN A 142 -14.56 -13.01 -12.90
C ASN A 142 -15.03 -12.17 -11.73
N LEU A 143 -14.13 -11.90 -10.77
CA LEU A 143 -14.41 -11.05 -9.64
C LEU A 143 -14.54 -9.58 -10.07
N SER A 144 -15.43 -8.83 -9.42
CA SER A 144 -15.49 -7.37 -9.54
C SER A 144 -14.21 -6.72 -9.02
N GLY A 145 -13.98 -5.45 -9.35
CA GLY A 145 -12.81 -4.70 -8.85
C GLY A 145 -12.75 -4.70 -7.32
N GLY A 146 -13.87 -4.44 -6.66
CA GLY A 146 -13.94 -4.47 -5.19
C GLY A 146 -13.73 -5.86 -4.58
N GLN A 147 -14.23 -6.92 -5.21
CA GLN A 147 -13.96 -8.29 -4.77
C GLN A 147 -12.48 -8.65 -4.91
N LYS A 148 -11.82 -8.26 -6.01
CA LYS A 148 -10.37 -8.43 -6.19
C LYS A 148 -9.58 -7.68 -5.12
N GLN A 149 -10.00 -6.47 -4.79
CA GLN A 149 -9.37 -5.67 -3.74
C GLN A 149 -9.52 -6.32 -2.37
N ARG A 150 -10.73 -6.75 -1.99
CA ARG A 150 -10.97 -7.47 -0.74
C ARG A 150 -10.22 -8.81 -0.67
N LEU A 151 -10.07 -9.51 -1.80
CA LEU A 151 -9.24 -10.72 -1.85
C LEU A 151 -7.75 -10.41 -1.61
N SER A 152 -7.24 -9.31 -2.17
CA SER A 152 -5.88 -8.82 -1.88
C SER A 152 -5.69 -8.45 -0.41
N ILE A 153 -6.70 -7.84 0.21
CA ILE A 153 -6.72 -7.57 1.66
C ILE A 153 -6.69 -8.86 2.46
N ALA A 154 -7.49 -9.88 2.10
CA ALA A 154 -7.47 -11.18 2.77
C ALA A 154 -6.08 -11.83 2.77
N ARG A 155 -5.38 -11.77 1.64
CA ARG A 155 -3.97 -12.20 1.52
C ARG A 155 -3.06 -11.42 2.48
N ALA A 156 -3.22 -10.10 2.58
CA ALA A 156 -2.43 -9.26 3.48
C ALA A 156 -2.76 -9.53 4.96
N VAL A 157 -4.01 -9.81 5.30
CA VAL A 157 -4.43 -10.22 6.65
C VAL A 157 -3.75 -11.52 7.03
N LEU A 158 -3.79 -12.54 6.15
CA LEU A 158 -3.19 -13.85 6.42
C LEU A 158 -1.66 -13.78 6.51
N ALA A 159 -1.01 -12.93 5.72
CA ALA A 159 0.43 -12.70 5.77
C ALA A 159 0.89 -12.19 7.13
N ASP A 160 0.05 -11.44 7.83
CA ASP A 160 0.26 -10.89 9.19
C ASP A 160 1.60 -10.14 9.36
N ALA A 161 2.01 -9.42 8.31
CA ALA A 161 3.26 -8.67 8.33
C ALA A 161 3.15 -7.42 9.23
N PRO A 162 4.22 -7.07 9.99
CA PRO A 162 4.22 -5.91 10.90
C PRO A 162 4.22 -4.56 10.19
N ILE A 163 4.62 -4.51 8.92
CA ILE A 163 4.63 -3.31 8.08
C ILE A 163 3.64 -3.50 6.93
N LEU A 164 2.79 -2.51 6.72
CA LEU A 164 1.78 -2.53 5.67
C LEU A 164 1.95 -1.31 4.76
N VAL A 165 1.96 -1.53 3.46
CA VAL A 165 1.93 -0.48 2.44
C VAL A 165 0.61 -0.55 1.70
N LEU A 166 -0.16 0.53 1.74
CA LEU A 166 -1.44 0.70 1.07
C LEU A 166 -1.25 1.74 -0.05
N ASP A 167 -1.30 1.31 -1.31
CA ASP A 167 -1.16 2.20 -2.46
C ASP A 167 -2.52 2.37 -3.13
N GLU A 168 -3.16 3.53 -2.89
CA GLU A 168 -4.48 3.90 -3.41
C GLU A 168 -5.55 2.80 -3.25
N ALA A 169 -5.47 2.06 -2.15
CA ALA A 169 -6.22 0.82 -1.92
C ALA A 169 -7.74 1.01 -1.76
N THR A 170 -8.24 2.24 -1.72
CA THR A 170 -9.66 2.59 -1.54
C THR A 170 -10.36 3.01 -2.84
N ALA A 171 -9.68 3.03 -3.98
CA ALA A 171 -10.25 3.45 -5.25
C ALA A 171 -11.26 2.40 -5.80
N ALA A 172 -12.43 2.29 -5.18
CA ALA A 172 -13.52 1.47 -5.68
C ALA A 172 -14.56 2.34 -6.40
N THR A 173 -15.19 1.77 -7.41
CA THR A 173 -16.17 2.48 -8.26
C THR A 173 -17.59 2.52 -7.68
N ASP A 174 -17.84 1.79 -6.58
CA ASP A 174 -19.14 1.65 -5.94
C ASP A 174 -19.03 2.06 -4.45
N PRO A 175 -19.86 3.02 -3.96
CA PRO A 175 -19.80 3.51 -2.58
C PRO A 175 -19.99 2.43 -1.50
N ASP A 176 -20.84 1.45 -1.73
CA ASP A 176 -21.07 0.35 -0.77
C ASP A 176 -19.81 -0.53 -0.67
N CYS A 177 -19.22 -0.83 -1.80
CA CYS A 177 -17.97 -1.58 -1.87
C CYS A 177 -16.79 -0.80 -1.25
N GLU A 178 -16.75 0.52 -1.42
CA GLU A 178 -15.75 1.38 -0.82
C GLU A 178 -15.80 1.32 0.71
N ALA A 179 -17.01 1.39 1.31
CA ALA A 179 -17.18 1.30 2.75
C ALA A 179 -16.68 -0.04 3.32
N GLU A 180 -16.93 -1.15 2.64
CA GLU A 180 -16.43 -2.47 3.03
C GLU A 180 -14.91 -2.56 2.95
N ILE A 181 -14.32 -2.03 1.88
CA ILE A 181 -12.85 -1.97 1.69
C ILE A 181 -12.23 -1.12 2.81
N GLN A 182 -12.77 0.05 3.11
CA GLN A 182 -12.26 0.93 4.18
C GLN A 182 -12.30 0.23 5.55
N GLN A 183 -13.40 -0.48 5.86
CA GLN A 183 -13.50 -1.24 7.11
C GLN A 183 -12.50 -2.40 7.18
N ALA A 184 -12.28 -3.11 6.08
CA ALA A 184 -11.29 -4.18 5.98
C ALA A 184 -9.86 -3.64 6.14
N LEU A 185 -9.54 -2.52 5.49
CA LEU A 185 -8.24 -1.85 5.62
C LEU A 185 -8.00 -1.32 7.04
N ALA A 186 -9.02 -0.72 7.67
CA ALA A 186 -8.93 -0.27 9.06
C ALA A 186 -8.70 -1.43 10.03
N ALA A 187 -9.32 -2.59 9.81
CA ALA A 187 -9.07 -3.80 10.58
C ALA A 187 -7.64 -4.33 10.37
N LEU A 188 -7.18 -4.34 9.11
CA LEU A 188 -5.83 -4.77 8.74
C LEU A 188 -4.75 -3.86 9.32
N ALA A 189 -4.97 -2.55 9.40
CA ALA A 189 -3.99 -1.56 9.87
C ALA A 189 -3.72 -1.62 11.39
N ARG A 190 -4.63 -2.19 12.18
CA ARG A 190 -4.54 -2.18 13.64
C ARG A 190 -3.25 -2.82 14.16
N GLY A 191 -2.51 -2.06 14.96
CA GLY A 191 -1.27 -2.54 15.61
C GLY A 191 -0.07 -2.69 14.67
N ARG A 192 -0.20 -2.28 13.41
CA ARG A 192 0.87 -2.34 12.41
C ARG A 192 1.48 -0.96 12.15
N THR A 193 2.67 -0.97 11.57
CA THR A 193 3.27 0.24 10.99
C THR A 193 2.74 0.36 9.55
N VAL A 194 2.05 1.46 9.24
CA VAL A 194 1.35 1.60 7.97
C VAL A 194 1.89 2.79 7.19
N LEU A 195 2.19 2.57 5.91
CA LEU A 195 2.37 3.60 4.91
C LEU A 195 1.15 3.62 3.99
N VAL A 196 0.38 4.70 4.05
CA VAL A 196 -0.75 4.93 3.13
C VAL A 196 -0.30 5.89 2.04
N ILE A 197 -0.44 5.48 0.79
CA ILE A 197 -0.24 6.36 -0.37
C ILE A 197 -1.62 6.72 -0.89
N GLY A 198 -1.87 8.02 -1.01
CA GLY A 198 -3.16 8.52 -1.45
C GLY A 198 -3.06 9.90 -2.09
N HIS A 199 -4.09 10.24 -2.85
CA HIS A 199 -4.26 11.55 -3.48
C HIS A 199 -5.54 12.26 -3.01
N HIS A 200 -6.31 11.65 -2.09
CA HIS A 200 -7.49 12.22 -1.46
C HIS A 200 -7.25 12.47 0.03
N ALA A 201 -7.71 13.63 0.54
CA ALA A 201 -7.59 13.98 1.95
C ALA A 201 -8.31 12.98 2.85
N GLU A 202 -9.49 12.50 2.43
CA GLU A 202 -10.32 11.56 3.18
C GLU A 202 -9.60 10.24 3.46
N SER A 203 -8.78 9.77 2.52
CA SER A 203 -8.00 8.53 2.66
C SER A 203 -6.90 8.64 3.72
N VAL A 204 -6.55 9.84 4.16
CA VAL A 204 -5.38 10.10 5.01
C VAL A 204 -5.68 10.90 6.29
N ILE A 205 -6.93 11.32 6.51
CA ILE A 205 -7.35 12.14 7.68
C ILE A 205 -7.07 11.44 9.03
N GLY A 206 -7.00 10.12 9.06
CA GLY A 206 -6.69 9.36 10.28
C GLY A 206 -5.21 9.05 10.48
N ALA A 207 -4.30 9.58 9.66
CA ALA A 207 -2.88 9.31 9.77
C ALA A 207 -2.24 10.10 10.93
N ASP A 208 -1.31 9.44 11.64
CA ASP A 208 -0.52 10.07 12.71
C ASP A 208 0.47 11.11 12.14
N VAL A 209 0.97 10.85 10.93
CA VAL A 209 1.89 11.75 10.21
C VAL A 209 1.49 11.78 8.74
N ILE A 210 1.46 12.97 8.18
CA ILE A 210 1.23 13.21 6.75
C ILE A 210 2.51 13.79 6.15
N CYS A 211 3.03 13.18 5.10
CA CYS A 211 4.18 13.67 4.34
C CYS A 211 3.72 14.09 2.95
N VAL A 212 3.97 15.34 2.61
CA VAL A 212 3.68 15.89 1.28
C VAL A 212 4.89 15.70 0.38
N MET A 213 4.69 15.04 -0.75
CA MET A 213 5.73 14.77 -1.73
C MET A 213 5.51 15.59 -3.00
N GLU A 214 6.51 16.35 -3.41
CA GLU A 214 6.49 17.19 -4.61
C GLU A 214 7.83 17.03 -5.37
N ASN A 215 7.77 16.89 -6.69
CA ASN A 215 8.94 16.80 -7.56
C ASN A 215 10.04 15.85 -7.07
N GLY A 216 9.64 14.67 -6.63
CA GLY A 216 10.57 13.63 -6.14
C GLY A 216 11.14 13.87 -4.75
N SER A 217 10.70 14.88 -4.01
CA SER A 217 11.21 15.23 -2.67
C SER A 217 10.09 15.35 -1.65
N ILE A 218 10.42 15.18 -0.37
CA ILE A 218 9.48 15.46 0.72
C ILE A 218 9.49 16.97 0.97
N ALA A 219 8.38 17.64 0.64
CA ALA A 219 8.22 19.08 0.83
C ALA A 219 7.87 19.46 2.28
N ALA A 220 7.07 18.63 2.95
CA ALA A 220 6.68 18.82 4.34
C ALA A 220 6.23 17.51 4.97
N CYS A 221 6.42 17.37 6.28
CA CYS A 221 5.85 16.29 7.10
C CYS A 221 5.33 16.86 8.41
N GLY A 222 4.17 16.36 8.86
CA GLY A 222 3.56 16.78 10.14
C GLY A 222 2.18 16.18 10.34
N THR A 223 1.50 16.60 11.40
CA THR A 223 0.07 16.30 11.57
C THR A 223 -0.77 17.17 10.62
N ALA A 224 -2.04 16.82 10.45
CA ALA A 224 -2.98 17.63 9.65
C ALA A 224 -3.01 19.11 10.11
N GLU A 225 -2.93 19.34 11.42
CA GLU A 225 -2.89 20.69 12.00
C GLU A 225 -1.61 21.46 11.64
N GLN A 226 -0.45 20.78 11.72
CA GLN A 226 0.84 21.37 11.36
C GLN A 226 0.96 21.69 9.87
N LEU A 227 0.23 20.97 9.03
CA LEU A 227 0.20 21.17 7.58
C LEU A 227 -0.93 22.11 7.12
N ALA A 228 -1.71 22.68 8.03
CA ALA A 228 -2.89 23.49 7.70
C ALA A 228 -2.60 24.66 6.73
N GLU A 229 -1.40 25.20 6.74
CA GLU A 229 -0.97 26.29 5.85
C GLU A 229 -0.14 25.81 4.64
N GLN A 230 0.18 24.50 4.56
CA GLN A 230 0.95 23.96 3.47
C GLN A 230 0.13 23.97 2.16
N PRO A 231 0.61 24.61 1.08
CA PRO A 231 -0.20 24.87 -0.11
C PRO A 231 -0.81 23.62 -0.76
N TYR A 232 -0.07 22.53 -0.84
CA TYR A 232 -0.59 21.29 -1.41
C TYR A 232 -1.64 20.65 -0.50
N TRP A 233 -1.40 20.63 0.82
CA TRP A 233 -2.34 20.11 1.79
C TRP A 233 -3.66 20.88 1.80
N VAL A 234 -3.58 22.21 1.73
CA VAL A 234 -4.76 23.09 1.62
C VAL A 234 -5.57 22.77 0.36
N ARG A 235 -4.91 22.58 -0.79
CA ARG A 235 -5.60 22.19 -2.04
C ARG A 235 -6.24 20.81 -1.95
N LEU A 236 -5.52 19.85 -1.36
CA LEU A 236 -5.99 18.48 -1.18
C LEU A 236 -7.22 18.43 -0.27
N SER A 237 -7.17 19.08 0.91
CA SER A 237 -8.25 19.12 1.87
C SER A 237 -9.47 19.91 1.40
N ALA A 238 -9.31 20.85 0.46
CA ALA A 238 -10.40 21.57 -0.17
C ALA A 238 -11.10 20.81 -1.30
N GLY A 239 -10.75 19.54 -1.54
CA GLY A 239 -11.32 18.69 -2.58
C GLY A 239 -10.99 19.13 -4.02
N ARG A 240 -10.02 20.02 -4.19
CA ARG A 240 -9.56 20.46 -5.51
C ARG A 240 -8.37 19.62 -5.95
N ILE A 241 -8.68 18.50 -6.63
CA ILE A 241 -7.67 17.76 -7.40
C ILE A 241 -7.26 18.67 -8.55
N MET A 242 -6.05 19.21 -8.51
CA MET A 242 -5.44 19.77 -9.69
C MET A 242 -4.89 18.61 -10.50
N GLU A 243 -5.66 18.09 -11.46
CA GLU A 243 -5.11 17.38 -12.60
C GLU A 243 -4.00 18.25 -13.19
N GLY A 244 -2.85 17.64 -13.44
CA GLY A 244 -1.66 18.34 -13.85
C GLY A 244 -1.94 19.26 -15.03
N VAL A 245 -1.62 20.52 -14.88
CA VAL A 245 -1.50 21.46 -16.00
C VAL A 245 -0.31 20.98 -16.82
N THR A 246 -0.61 20.18 -17.82
CA THR A 246 0.32 19.91 -18.92
C THR A 246 0.58 21.23 -19.64
N ARG A 247 1.80 21.73 -19.58
CA ARG A 247 2.37 22.62 -20.57
C ARG A 247 3.55 21.95 -21.20
#